data_957002b46518c9588c660d1ed2d01125
#
_entry.id   957002b46518c9588c660d1ed2d01125
#
_cell.length_a   1.000
_cell.length_b   1.000
_cell.length_c   1.000
_cell.angle_alpha   90.00
_cell.angle_beta   90.00
_cell.angle_gamma   90.00
#
_symmetry.space_group_name_H-M   'P 1'
#
loop_
_entity.id
_entity.type
_entity.pdbx_description
1 polymer ?
#
loop_
_entity_poly.entity_id
_entity_poly.type
_entity_poly.pdbx_seq_one_letter_code
_entity_poly.pdbx_strand_id
1 'polypeptide(L)'
;MLNKNLVIASDHAGFELKKFLLGILKDWNYKVIDLGTTNGTDRVDYPDYAQLLTETIRNGQASRGILVCGTGIGMSIAANRDPAVRAAVVWDVTTARLARQHNDVNVIALGARILGPEVCLLYTSPSPRD
;
A
#
# COMPACT_ATOMS: atom_id res chain seq x y z
N MET A 1 -15.90 10.68 9.92
CA MET A 1 -15.78 9.21 9.83
C MET A 1 -14.73 8.83 8.81
N LEU A 2 -13.92 7.84 9.16
CA LEU A 2 -12.92 7.38 8.23
C LEU A 2 -13.56 6.53 7.13
N ASN A 3 -13.17 6.79 5.90
CA ASN A 3 -13.53 5.97 4.76
C ASN A 3 -12.73 4.67 4.83
N LYS A 4 -13.42 3.53 4.84
CA LYS A 4 -12.78 2.21 4.84
C LYS A 4 -12.35 1.74 3.47
N ASN A 5 -12.42 2.59 2.46
CA ASN A 5 -11.94 2.24 1.15
C ASN A 5 -10.42 2.32 1.12
N LEU A 6 -9.80 1.21 0.76
CA LEU A 6 -8.37 1.11 0.52
C LEU A 6 -8.12 0.89 -0.97
N VAL A 7 -7.03 1.42 -1.44
CA VAL A 7 -6.55 1.11 -2.78
C VAL A 7 -5.20 0.40 -2.66
N ILE A 8 -4.99 -0.64 -3.44
CA ILE A 8 -3.75 -1.40 -3.45
C ILE A 8 -3.25 -1.58 -4.86
N ALA A 9 -1.94 -1.48 -5.02
CA ALA A 9 -1.28 -1.73 -6.29
C ALA A 9 0.10 -2.32 -6.06
N SER A 10 0.57 -3.11 -7.01
CA SER A 10 1.90 -3.68 -6.96
C SER A 10 2.50 -3.76 -8.36
N ASP A 11 3.82 -3.89 -8.43
CA ASP A 11 4.47 -4.39 -9.63
C ASP A 11 4.52 -5.92 -9.60
N HIS A 12 5.20 -6.52 -10.57
CA HIS A 12 5.30 -7.98 -10.66
C HIS A 12 6.00 -8.59 -9.45
N ALA A 13 6.98 -7.91 -8.85
CA ALA A 13 7.69 -8.41 -7.68
C ALA A 13 6.80 -8.44 -6.44
N GLY A 14 5.83 -7.55 -6.35
CA GLY A 14 4.92 -7.46 -5.21
C GLY A 14 3.61 -8.21 -5.39
N PHE A 15 3.40 -8.87 -6.52
CA PHE A 15 2.10 -9.46 -6.85
C PHE A 15 1.63 -10.50 -5.84
N GLU A 16 2.48 -11.44 -5.48
CA GLU A 16 2.10 -12.51 -4.54
C GLU A 16 1.75 -11.95 -3.17
N LEU A 17 2.53 -10.99 -2.68
CA LEU A 17 2.23 -10.35 -1.40
C LEU A 17 0.93 -9.55 -1.48
N LYS A 18 0.69 -8.83 -2.58
CA LYS A 18 -0.57 -8.13 -2.78
C LYS A 18 -1.75 -9.09 -2.74
N LYS A 19 -1.65 -10.22 -3.43
CA LYS A 19 -2.70 -11.23 -3.46
C LYS A 19 -3.02 -11.75 -2.06
N PHE A 20 -1.99 -12.02 -1.27
CA PHE A 20 -2.16 -12.47 0.11
C PHE A 20 -2.89 -11.41 0.95
N LEU A 21 -2.47 -10.15 0.85
CA LEU A 21 -3.07 -9.05 1.61
C LEU A 21 -4.53 -8.81 1.20
N LEU A 22 -4.84 -8.94 -0.08
CA LEU A 22 -6.23 -8.77 -0.56
C LEU A 22 -7.19 -9.73 0.12
N GLY A 23 -6.79 -10.99 0.27
CA GLY A 23 -7.64 -11.98 0.92
C GLY A 23 -7.94 -11.61 2.37
N ILE A 24 -6.92 -11.18 3.11
CA ILE A 24 -7.07 -10.83 4.52
C ILE A 24 -7.87 -9.53 4.70
N LEU A 25 -7.60 -8.53 3.87
CA LEU A 25 -8.30 -7.24 3.99
C LEU A 25 -9.80 -7.39 3.72
N LYS A 26 -10.18 -8.27 2.81
CA LYS A 26 -11.59 -8.58 2.58
C LYS A 26 -12.24 -9.20 3.83
N ASP A 27 -11.52 -10.10 4.49
CA ASP A 27 -12.01 -10.73 5.73
C ASP A 27 -12.19 -9.69 6.84
N TRP A 28 -11.44 -8.60 6.81
CA TRP A 28 -11.56 -7.50 7.77
C TRP A 28 -12.57 -6.44 7.36
N ASN A 29 -13.39 -6.70 6.35
CA ASN A 29 -14.45 -5.80 5.87
C ASN A 29 -13.96 -4.49 5.25
N TYR A 30 -12.74 -4.46 4.75
CA TYR A 30 -12.29 -3.34 3.94
C TYR A 30 -12.82 -3.48 2.52
N LYS A 31 -13.22 -2.36 1.93
CA LYS A 31 -13.45 -2.27 0.50
C LYS A 31 -12.12 -1.96 -0.15
N VAL A 32 -11.60 -2.90 -0.91
CA VAL A 32 -10.28 -2.76 -1.53
C VAL A 32 -10.41 -2.62 -3.02
N ILE A 33 -9.84 -1.53 -3.55
CA ILE A 33 -9.73 -1.31 -4.99
C ILE A 33 -8.37 -1.84 -5.41
N ASP A 34 -8.36 -2.91 -6.20
CA ASP A 34 -7.13 -3.50 -6.72
C ASP A 34 -6.83 -2.94 -8.11
N LEU A 35 -5.78 -2.16 -8.20
CA LEU A 35 -5.38 -1.52 -9.47
C LEU A 35 -4.42 -2.35 -10.31
N GLY A 36 -4.01 -3.53 -9.82
CA GLY A 36 -3.07 -4.38 -10.53
C GLY A 36 -1.70 -4.36 -9.84
N THR A 37 -0.69 -5.01 -10.33
CA THR A 37 -0.72 -5.79 -11.58
C THR A 37 -1.54 -7.07 -11.44
N THR A 38 -1.78 -7.77 -12.55
CA THR A 38 -2.67 -8.94 -12.58
C THR A 38 -1.94 -10.27 -12.46
N ASN A 39 -0.63 -10.28 -12.56
CA ASN A 39 0.18 -11.50 -12.38
C ASN A 39 1.59 -11.13 -11.93
N GLY A 40 2.35 -12.13 -11.50
CA GLY A 40 3.71 -11.93 -11.01
C GLY A 40 4.80 -12.26 -12.02
N THR A 41 4.45 -12.63 -13.25
CA THR A 41 5.40 -13.09 -14.27
C THR A 41 5.73 -12.04 -15.32
N ASP A 42 4.75 -11.24 -15.73
CA ASP A 42 4.97 -10.19 -16.72
C ASP A 42 5.59 -8.97 -16.06
N ARG A 43 6.72 -8.52 -16.59
CA ARG A 43 7.39 -7.34 -16.07
C ARG A 43 6.55 -6.11 -16.33
N VAL A 44 6.38 -5.29 -15.29
CA VAL A 44 5.71 -4.00 -15.36
C VAL A 44 6.55 -2.96 -14.64
N ASP A 45 6.34 -1.70 -14.98
CA ASP A 45 7.06 -0.59 -14.37
C ASP A 45 6.32 -0.11 -13.13
N TYR A 46 7.00 -0.13 -11.99
CA TYR A 46 6.40 0.25 -10.73
C TYR A 46 5.85 1.70 -10.72
N PRO A 47 6.47 2.69 -11.40
CA PRO A 47 5.92 4.05 -11.35
C PRO A 47 4.52 4.15 -11.95
N ASP A 48 4.18 3.32 -12.93
CA ASP A 48 2.85 3.32 -13.53
C ASP A 48 1.78 2.94 -12.50
N TYR A 49 2.06 1.95 -11.67
CA TYR A 49 1.12 1.51 -10.64
C TYR A 49 1.08 2.45 -9.46
N ALA A 50 2.20 3.07 -9.11
CA ALA A 50 2.20 4.13 -8.10
C ALA A 50 1.33 5.31 -8.55
N GLN A 51 1.41 5.69 -9.82
CA GLN A 51 0.61 6.79 -10.36
C GLN A 51 -0.88 6.47 -10.35
N LEU A 52 -1.27 5.25 -10.72
CA LEU A 52 -2.68 4.84 -10.66
C LEU A 52 -3.22 4.96 -9.24
N LEU A 53 -2.44 4.55 -8.26
CA LEU A 53 -2.85 4.62 -6.86
C LEU A 53 -2.99 6.07 -6.40
N THR A 54 -2.02 6.91 -6.71
CA THR A 54 -2.07 8.32 -6.28
C THR A 54 -3.25 9.06 -6.90
N GLU A 55 -3.58 8.76 -8.15
CA GLU A 55 -4.76 9.33 -8.81
C GLU A 55 -6.05 8.92 -8.10
N THR A 56 -6.14 7.67 -7.67
CA THR A 56 -7.31 7.16 -6.96
C THR A 56 -7.51 7.88 -5.62
N ILE A 57 -6.43 8.15 -4.90
CA ILE A 57 -6.50 8.91 -3.64
C ILE A 57 -6.84 10.37 -3.92
N ARG A 58 -6.20 10.99 -4.90
CA ARG A 58 -6.46 12.39 -5.26
C ARG A 58 -7.91 12.60 -5.67
N ASN A 59 -8.50 11.63 -6.36
CA ASN A 59 -9.89 11.70 -6.80
C ASN A 59 -10.91 11.39 -5.70
N GLY A 60 -10.46 11.04 -4.50
CA GLY A 60 -11.34 10.78 -3.37
C GLY A 60 -11.98 9.40 -3.35
N GLN A 61 -11.60 8.50 -4.24
CA GLN A 61 -12.16 7.15 -4.29
C GLN A 61 -11.69 6.28 -3.12
N ALA A 62 -10.51 6.57 -2.60
CA ALA A 62 -9.97 5.92 -1.41
C ALA A 62 -9.21 6.95 -0.58
N SER A 63 -9.17 6.74 0.73
CA SER A 63 -8.45 7.64 1.64
C SER A 63 -7.06 7.15 1.97
N ARG A 64 -6.80 5.85 1.80
CA ARG A 64 -5.52 5.22 2.14
C ARG A 64 -5.13 4.20 1.08
N GLY A 65 -3.82 3.98 0.97
CA GLY A 65 -3.31 3.06 -0.01
C GLY A 65 -2.16 2.20 0.48
N ILE A 66 -1.97 1.09 -0.22
CA ILE A 66 -0.87 0.16 0.00
C ILE A 66 -0.19 -0.08 -1.35
N LEU A 67 1.10 0.16 -1.39
CA LEU A 67 1.93 -0.11 -2.56
C LEU A 67 2.92 -1.23 -2.24
N VAL A 68 3.06 -2.18 -3.14
CA VAL A 68 3.96 -3.31 -2.93
C VAL A 68 4.88 -3.46 -4.14
N CYS A 69 6.19 -3.46 -3.88
CA CYS A 69 7.18 -3.80 -4.88
C CYS A 69 8.29 -4.61 -4.22
N GLY A 70 9.46 -4.73 -4.82
CA GLY A 70 10.55 -5.53 -4.24
C GLY A 70 11.05 -4.99 -2.92
N THR A 71 11.24 -3.68 -2.82
CA THR A 71 11.76 -3.02 -1.61
C THR A 71 10.78 -2.03 -0.99
N GLY A 72 9.81 -1.56 -1.73
CA GLY A 72 8.91 -0.47 -1.32
C GLY A 72 9.49 0.91 -1.59
N ILE A 73 10.79 1.03 -1.79
CA ILE A 73 11.47 2.32 -1.90
C ILE A 73 11.05 3.07 -3.16
N GLY A 74 11.13 2.42 -4.32
CA GLY A 74 10.77 3.05 -5.58
C GLY A 74 9.33 3.50 -5.63
N MET A 75 8.43 2.68 -5.14
CA MET A 75 7.00 3.00 -5.05
C MET A 75 6.74 4.23 -4.17
N SER A 76 7.43 4.33 -3.03
CA SER A 76 7.25 5.49 -2.14
C SER A 76 7.74 6.78 -2.79
N ILE A 77 8.88 6.72 -3.49
CA ILE A 77 9.42 7.88 -4.20
C ILE A 77 8.45 8.33 -5.30
N ALA A 78 7.97 7.38 -6.09
CA ALA A 78 7.04 7.70 -7.17
C ALA A 78 5.71 8.27 -6.64
N ALA A 79 5.18 7.70 -5.56
CA ALA A 79 3.92 8.14 -4.99
C ALA A 79 4.02 9.54 -4.38
N ASN A 80 5.13 9.87 -3.75
CA ASN A 80 5.30 11.16 -3.09
C ASN A 80 5.44 12.34 -4.06
N ARG A 81 5.47 12.09 -5.37
CA ARG A 81 5.41 13.16 -6.36
C ARG A 81 4.03 13.80 -6.42
N ASP A 82 3.00 13.12 -5.96
CA ASP A 82 1.64 13.66 -5.95
C ASP A 82 1.39 14.34 -4.59
N PRO A 83 0.98 15.63 -4.57
CA PRO A 83 0.75 16.34 -3.31
C PRO A 83 -0.34 15.75 -2.43
N ALA A 84 -1.25 14.95 -3.00
CA ALA A 84 -2.32 14.30 -2.24
C ALA A 84 -1.80 13.10 -1.44
N VAL A 85 -0.59 12.64 -1.69
CA VAL A 85 -0.04 11.41 -1.11
C VAL A 85 1.13 11.71 -0.20
N ARG A 86 1.10 11.10 0.96
CA ARG A 86 2.19 11.07 1.93
C ARG A 86 2.54 9.60 2.14
N ALA A 87 3.49 9.10 1.37
CA ALA A 87 3.87 7.70 1.36
C ALA A 87 5.13 7.47 2.19
N ALA A 88 5.17 6.37 2.91
CA ALA A 88 6.36 5.94 3.65
C ALA A 88 6.61 4.46 3.44
N VAL A 89 7.88 4.11 3.32
CA VAL A 89 8.32 2.71 3.38
C VAL A 89 8.30 2.29 4.83
N VAL A 90 7.65 1.17 5.13
CA VAL A 90 7.60 0.67 6.49
C VAL A 90 8.16 -0.76 6.54
N TRP A 91 9.00 -1.02 7.54
CA TRP A 91 9.68 -2.30 7.71
C TRP A 91 9.41 -2.93 9.08
N ASP A 92 8.79 -2.19 9.99
CA ASP A 92 8.46 -2.69 11.32
C ASP A 92 7.21 -2.02 11.87
N VAL A 93 6.70 -2.56 12.96
CA VAL A 93 5.47 -2.07 13.59
C VAL A 93 5.64 -0.65 14.11
N THR A 94 6.81 -0.34 14.65
CA THR A 94 7.07 0.99 15.23
C THR A 94 7.04 2.08 14.16
N THR A 95 7.76 1.87 13.04
CA THR A 95 7.75 2.87 11.96
C THR A 95 6.40 3.01 11.32
N ALA A 96 5.64 1.93 11.18
CA ALA A 96 4.29 1.99 10.64
C ALA A 96 3.37 2.84 11.52
N ARG A 97 3.43 2.62 12.84
CA ARG A 97 2.61 3.38 13.79
C ARG A 97 3.01 4.85 13.83
N LEU A 98 4.29 5.14 13.88
CA LEU A 98 4.77 6.53 13.93
C LEU A 98 4.52 7.27 12.61
N ALA A 99 4.60 6.58 11.48
CA ALA A 99 4.24 7.17 10.20
C ALA A 99 2.80 7.71 10.22
N ARG A 100 1.87 6.95 10.81
CA ARG A 100 0.49 7.40 10.94
C ARG A 100 0.35 8.52 11.96
N GLN A 101 0.95 8.36 13.15
CA GLN A 101 0.76 9.26 14.28
C GLN A 101 1.48 10.60 14.13
N HIS A 102 2.69 10.59 13.58
CA HIS A 102 3.54 11.77 13.54
C HIS A 102 3.62 12.43 12.17
N ASN A 103 3.46 11.66 11.11
CA ASN A 103 3.66 12.15 9.76
C ASN A 103 2.40 12.17 8.90
N ASP A 104 1.28 11.73 9.45
CA ASP A 104 0.00 11.68 8.74
C ASP A 104 0.10 10.96 7.39
N VAL A 105 0.79 9.83 7.38
CA VAL A 105 0.99 9.02 6.18
C VAL A 105 -0.34 8.40 5.75
N ASN A 106 -0.68 8.51 4.49
CA ASN A 106 -1.89 7.89 3.95
C ASN A 106 -1.61 6.73 2.98
N VAL A 107 -0.33 6.48 2.67
CA VAL A 107 0.08 5.35 1.84
C VAL A 107 1.30 4.70 2.47
N ILE A 108 1.25 3.38 2.64
CA ILE A 108 2.43 2.62 3.02
C ILE A 108 2.96 1.86 1.81
N ALA A 109 4.28 1.78 1.73
CA ALA A 109 4.97 1.01 0.70
C ALA A 109 5.70 -0.15 1.36
N LEU A 110 5.45 -1.34 0.86
CA LEU A 110 5.97 -2.60 1.43
C LEU A 110 6.90 -3.28 0.43
N GLY A 111 7.96 -3.86 0.94
CA GLY A 111 8.94 -4.60 0.14
C GLY A 111 8.74 -6.09 0.24
N ALA A 112 8.27 -6.73 -0.82
CA ALA A 112 8.00 -8.17 -0.84
C ALA A 112 9.26 -9.02 -0.66
N ARG A 113 10.44 -8.48 -1.03
CA ARG A 113 11.72 -9.17 -0.87
C ARG A 113 12.31 -9.02 0.53
N ILE A 114 11.75 -8.13 1.35
CA ILE A 114 12.26 -7.79 2.67
C ILE A 114 11.34 -8.33 3.76
N LEU A 115 10.03 -8.20 3.55
CA LEU A 115 9.03 -8.54 4.56
C LEU A 115 8.33 -9.84 4.23
N GLY A 116 8.12 -10.68 5.26
CA GLY A 116 7.25 -11.84 5.14
C GLY A 116 5.78 -11.43 5.20
N PRO A 117 4.86 -12.26 4.68
CA PRO A 117 3.44 -11.95 4.68
C PRO A 117 2.85 -11.68 6.07
N GLU A 118 3.26 -12.43 7.06
CA GLU A 118 2.74 -12.27 8.43
C GLU A 118 3.13 -10.92 9.02
N VAL A 119 4.35 -10.46 8.76
CA VAL A 119 4.82 -9.17 9.22
C VAL A 119 4.02 -8.05 8.56
N CYS A 120 3.73 -8.17 7.27
CA CYS A 120 2.93 -7.20 6.55
C CYS A 120 1.52 -7.07 7.12
N LEU A 121 0.93 -8.14 7.64
CA LEU A 121 -0.37 -8.08 8.28
C LEU A 121 -0.38 -7.18 9.50
N LEU A 122 0.71 -7.15 10.26
CA LEU A 122 0.83 -6.28 11.43
C LEU A 122 0.81 -4.81 11.04
N TYR A 123 1.34 -4.48 9.86
CA TYR A 123 1.40 -3.08 9.38
C TYR A 123 0.10 -2.63 8.76
N THR A 124 -0.65 -3.55 8.18
CA THR A 124 -1.91 -3.23 7.48
C THR A 124 -3.14 -3.43 8.35
N SER A 125 -3.00 -4.06 9.52
CA SER A 125 -4.15 -4.29 10.39
C SER A 125 -4.72 -2.98 10.89
N PRO A 126 -6.04 -2.93 11.14
CA PRO A 126 -6.67 -1.72 11.66
C PRO A 126 -6.07 -1.31 12.99
N SER A 127 -5.75 -0.04 13.12
CA SER A 127 -5.30 0.52 14.37
C SER A 127 -6.50 1.05 15.16
N PRO A 128 -6.53 0.87 16.48
CA PRO A 128 -7.58 1.49 17.29
C PRO A 128 -7.62 3.01 17.18
N ARG A 129 -6.56 3.61 16.67
CA ARG A 129 -6.46 5.08 16.52
C ARG A 129 -6.88 5.58 15.16
N ASP A 130 -7.15 4.69 14.24
CA ASP A 130 -7.61 5.06 12.90
C ASP A 130 -9.14 5.33 12.86
#